data_b578d880f7bb3366924fb2d9f65ba554
#
_entry.id   b578d880f7bb3366924fb2d9f65ba554
#
_cell.length_a   1.000
_cell.length_b   1.000
_cell.length_c   1.000
_cell.angle_alpha   90.00
_cell.angle_beta   90.00
_cell.angle_gamma   90.00
#
_symmetry.space_group_name_H-M   'P 1'
#
loop_
_entity.id
_entity.type
_entity.pdbx_description
1 polymer ?
#
loop_
_entity_poly.entity_id
_entity_poly.type
_entity_poly.pdbx_seq_one_letter_code
_entity_poly.pdbx_strand_id
1 'polypeptide(L)'
;MEKNILEQLISEGKSQRQIAKVLECSQSNIRHWLSVHDLSTSRQPYNRNFSETTNESTKTCGLCGIEKDLSDYRKRNDGNPSSYCKECQSSYTSQRRRDIKLRAIEYKGGKCEVCGYNKYVGALHFHHLDPNEKDFNIAYRGHSRSWKSVKEELDKCIMVCANCHAEIHSGIVQLEK
;
A
#
# COMPACT_ATOMS: atom_id res chain seq x y z
N MET A 1 -22.21 -20.39 18.18
CA MET A 1 -22.17 -18.99 18.69
C MET A 1 -23.59 -18.57 18.89
N GLU A 2 -23.91 -18.02 20.06
CA GLU A 2 -25.26 -17.69 20.43
C GLU A 2 -25.76 -16.43 19.69
N LYS A 3 -27.01 -16.51 19.21
CA LYS A 3 -27.64 -15.44 18.42
C LYS A 3 -27.70 -14.11 19.20
N ASN A 4 -28.06 -14.17 20.47
CA ASN A 4 -28.24 -13.00 21.34
C ASN A 4 -26.98 -12.16 21.49
N ILE A 5 -25.82 -12.80 21.56
CA ILE A 5 -24.52 -12.10 21.66
C ILE A 5 -24.23 -11.32 20.36
N LEU A 6 -24.54 -11.91 19.22
CA LEU A 6 -24.35 -11.24 17.92
C LEU A 6 -25.34 -10.06 17.77
N GLU A 7 -26.59 -10.22 18.14
CA GLU A 7 -27.61 -9.18 18.11
C GLU A 7 -27.22 -7.99 19.00
N GLN A 8 -26.71 -8.24 20.19
CA GLN A 8 -26.23 -7.20 21.09
C GLN A 8 -25.06 -6.41 20.45
N LEU A 9 -24.03 -7.09 19.95
CA LEU A 9 -22.87 -6.45 19.36
C LEU A 9 -23.21 -5.69 18.07
N ILE A 10 -24.21 -6.15 17.33
CA ILE A 10 -24.77 -5.44 16.16
C ILE A 10 -25.52 -4.18 16.59
N SER A 11 -26.33 -4.25 17.63
CA SER A 11 -27.07 -3.09 18.17
C SER A 11 -26.12 -2.01 18.70
N GLU A 12 -24.94 -2.41 19.20
CA GLU A 12 -23.85 -1.51 19.57
C GLU A 12 -23.11 -0.90 18.36
N GLY A 13 -23.54 -1.19 17.14
CA GLY A 13 -22.97 -0.65 15.90
C GLY A 13 -21.61 -1.27 15.51
N LYS A 14 -21.21 -2.41 16.09
CA LYS A 14 -19.93 -3.04 15.79
C LYS A 14 -19.92 -3.68 14.40
N SER A 15 -18.84 -3.45 13.68
CA SER A 15 -18.57 -4.11 12.39
C SER A 15 -18.15 -5.58 12.60
N GLN A 16 -18.26 -6.42 11.56
CA GLN A 16 -17.80 -7.82 11.60
C GLN A 16 -16.37 -8.00 12.12
N ARG A 17 -15.45 -7.05 11.80
CA ARG A 17 -14.06 -7.08 12.31
C ARG A 17 -13.97 -6.80 13.80
N GLN A 18 -14.77 -5.86 14.29
CA GLN A 18 -14.82 -5.52 15.71
C GLN A 18 -15.46 -6.65 16.51
N ILE A 19 -16.55 -7.26 16.01
CA ILE A 19 -17.18 -8.45 16.60
C ILE A 19 -16.19 -9.61 16.67
N ALA A 20 -15.47 -9.88 15.58
CA ALA A 20 -14.44 -10.92 15.54
C ALA A 20 -13.32 -10.71 16.58
N LYS A 21 -12.92 -9.44 16.80
CA LYS A 21 -11.93 -9.07 17.81
C LYS A 21 -12.47 -9.25 19.24
N VAL A 22 -13.73 -8.87 19.50
CA VAL A 22 -14.36 -9.00 20.82
C VAL A 22 -14.56 -10.48 21.20
N LEU A 23 -14.93 -11.31 20.21
CA LEU A 23 -15.20 -12.74 20.42
C LEU A 23 -13.97 -13.63 20.16
N GLU A 24 -12.80 -13.02 19.98
CA GLU A 24 -11.50 -13.70 19.76
C GLU A 24 -11.54 -14.78 18.68
N CYS A 25 -12.28 -14.53 17.60
CA CYS A 25 -12.45 -15.48 16.50
C CYS A 25 -12.16 -14.85 15.14
N SER A 26 -12.12 -15.66 14.07
CA SER A 26 -11.90 -15.16 12.72
C SER A 26 -13.13 -14.41 12.18
N GLN A 27 -12.90 -13.40 11.32
CA GLN A 27 -13.98 -12.71 10.63
C GLN A 27 -14.83 -13.65 9.76
N SER A 28 -14.23 -14.72 9.23
CA SER A 28 -14.95 -15.74 8.47
C SER A 28 -15.95 -16.51 9.34
N ASN A 29 -15.58 -16.78 10.60
CA ASN A 29 -16.46 -17.40 11.57
C ASN A 29 -17.66 -16.50 11.88
N ILE A 30 -17.43 -15.20 12.13
CA ILE A 30 -18.53 -14.23 12.32
C ILE A 30 -19.45 -14.20 11.10
N ARG A 31 -18.89 -14.15 9.89
CA ARG A 31 -19.68 -14.12 8.66
C ARG A 31 -20.57 -15.38 8.50
N HIS A 32 -20.04 -16.55 8.86
CA HIS A 32 -20.81 -17.79 8.90
C HIS A 32 -21.99 -17.71 9.86
N TRP A 33 -21.75 -17.31 11.13
CA TRP A 33 -22.80 -17.25 12.12
C TRP A 33 -23.86 -16.17 11.87
N LEU A 34 -23.47 -15.04 11.29
CA LEU A 34 -24.43 -14.02 10.82
C LEU A 34 -25.36 -14.61 9.74
N SER A 35 -24.81 -15.39 8.80
CA SER A 35 -25.61 -16.07 7.78
C SER A 35 -26.54 -17.13 8.39
N VAL A 36 -26.06 -17.94 9.34
CA VAL A 36 -26.86 -18.98 10.02
C VAL A 36 -28.03 -18.40 10.79
N HIS A 37 -27.85 -17.21 11.41
CA HIS A 37 -28.88 -16.56 12.21
C HIS A 37 -29.70 -15.52 11.46
N ASP A 38 -29.47 -15.38 10.15
CA ASP A 38 -30.10 -14.37 9.27
C ASP A 38 -29.93 -12.94 9.82
N LEU A 39 -28.71 -12.66 10.33
CA LEU A 39 -28.33 -11.36 10.88
C LEU A 39 -27.42 -10.61 9.91
N SER A 40 -27.61 -9.31 9.81
CA SER A 40 -26.68 -8.42 9.10
C SER A 40 -26.10 -7.40 10.07
N THR A 41 -24.79 -7.22 10.07
CA THR A 41 -24.22 -6.01 10.67
C THR A 41 -24.69 -4.83 9.84
N SER A 42 -25.24 -3.79 10.49
CA SER A 42 -25.38 -2.51 9.82
C SER A 42 -23.99 -2.14 9.33
N ARG A 43 -23.72 -2.31 8.03
CA ARG A 43 -22.65 -1.52 7.43
C ARG A 43 -23.10 -0.09 7.75
N GLN A 44 -22.46 0.55 8.71
CA GLN A 44 -22.18 1.97 8.52
C GLN A 44 -21.69 2.00 7.08
N PRO A 45 -22.44 2.62 6.13
CA PRO A 45 -21.90 2.71 4.80
C PRO A 45 -20.50 3.23 5.06
N TYR A 46 -19.48 2.40 4.74
CA TYR A 46 -18.11 2.90 4.67
C TYR A 46 -18.32 4.16 3.89
N ASN A 47 -18.19 5.29 4.59
CA ASN A 47 -18.40 6.59 4.01
C ASN A 47 -17.31 6.69 2.94
N ARG A 48 -17.52 5.93 1.84
CA ARG A 48 -17.12 6.43 0.56
C ARG A 48 -17.90 7.71 0.57
N ASN A 49 -17.20 8.79 0.85
CA ASN A 49 -17.63 10.06 0.33
C ASN A 49 -17.77 9.79 -1.18
N PHE A 50 -18.88 9.17 -1.53
CA PHE A 50 -19.44 9.21 -2.84
C PHE A 50 -19.77 10.68 -2.90
N SER A 51 -18.79 11.45 -3.34
CA SER A 51 -18.98 12.86 -3.61
C SER A 51 -20.16 12.88 -4.53
N GLU A 52 -21.31 13.29 -3.98
CA GLU A 52 -22.48 13.58 -4.79
C GLU A 52 -21.92 14.42 -5.94
N THR A 53 -22.14 13.96 -7.14
CA THR A 53 -21.81 14.72 -8.34
C THR A 53 -22.75 15.93 -8.29
N THR A 54 -22.25 16.98 -7.66
CA THR A 54 -23.02 18.22 -7.44
C THR A 54 -23.35 18.92 -8.75
N ASN A 55 -22.66 18.53 -9.83
CA ASN A 55 -22.93 18.90 -11.22
C ASN A 55 -22.39 17.81 -12.15
N GLU A 56 -22.92 17.68 -13.37
CA GLU A 56 -22.45 16.72 -14.38
C GLU A 56 -20.97 16.85 -14.74
N SER A 57 -20.31 17.97 -14.38
CA SER A 57 -18.93 18.31 -14.75
C SER A 57 -17.93 18.34 -13.58
N THR A 58 -18.36 18.37 -12.30
CA THR A 58 -17.48 18.54 -11.15
C THR A 58 -17.62 17.41 -10.13
N LYS A 59 -16.59 17.25 -9.26
CA LYS A 59 -16.53 16.27 -8.19
C LYS A 59 -15.65 16.75 -7.05
N THR A 60 -16.06 16.46 -5.80
CA THR A 60 -15.23 16.72 -4.62
C THR A 60 -14.16 15.65 -4.45
N CYS A 61 -12.90 16.06 -4.30
CA CYS A 61 -11.78 15.16 -4.04
C CYS A 61 -11.87 14.58 -2.61
N GLY A 62 -11.87 13.25 -2.48
CA GLY A 62 -11.95 12.58 -1.19
C GLY A 62 -10.69 12.75 -0.29
N LEU A 63 -9.61 13.39 -0.79
CA LEU A 63 -8.39 13.63 -0.01
C LEU A 63 -8.24 15.09 0.41
N CYS A 64 -8.39 16.05 -0.52
CA CYS A 64 -8.27 17.48 -0.20
C CYS A 64 -9.62 18.16 0.11
N GLY A 65 -10.77 17.50 -0.13
CA GLY A 65 -12.09 18.06 0.10
C GLY A 65 -12.49 19.17 -0.88
N ILE A 66 -11.66 19.48 -1.88
CA ILE A 66 -11.92 20.55 -2.85
C ILE A 66 -12.74 20.00 -4.00
N GLU A 67 -13.79 20.74 -4.40
CA GLU A 67 -14.54 20.47 -5.61
C GLU A 67 -13.70 20.88 -6.83
N LYS A 68 -13.53 19.96 -7.77
CA LYS A 68 -12.72 20.13 -8.99
C LYS A 68 -13.44 19.57 -10.19
N ASP A 69 -13.09 20.05 -11.37
CA ASP A 69 -13.58 19.54 -12.65
C ASP A 69 -13.25 18.04 -12.81
N LEU A 70 -14.11 17.27 -13.48
CA LEU A 70 -13.89 15.86 -13.76
C LEU A 70 -12.62 15.61 -14.58
N SER A 71 -12.17 16.58 -15.37
CA SER A 71 -10.90 16.55 -16.09
C SER A 71 -9.68 16.47 -15.16
N ASP A 72 -9.80 16.92 -13.90
CA ASP A 72 -8.75 16.82 -12.87
C ASP A 72 -8.66 15.44 -12.22
N TYR A 73 -9.50 14.51 -12.61
CA TYR A 73 -9.49 13.14 -12.12
C TYR A 73 -9.01 12.17 -13.21
N ARG A 74 -8.37 11.08 -12.79
CA ARG A 74 -8.07 9.97 -13.71
C ARG A 74 -9.32 9.12 -13.89
N LYS A 75 -9.60 8.69 -15.10
CA LYS A 75 -10.63 7.70 -15.37
C LYS A 75 -10.16 6.32 -14.92
N ARG A 76 -11.01 5.60 -14.22
CA ARG A 76 -10.83 4.20 -13.86
C ARG A 76 -11.21 3.30 -15.04
N ASN A 77 -10.91 2.00 -14.94
CA ASN A 77 -11.26 1.02 -15.97
C ASN A 77 -12.78 0.90 -16.20
N ASP A 78 -13.57 1.23 -15.18
CA ASP A 78 -15.05 1.27 -15.23
C ASP A 78 -15.60 2.60 -15.85
N GLY A 79 -14.72 3.46 -16.37
CA GLY A 79 -15.07 4.77 -16.93
C GLY A 79 -15.30 5.86 -15.89
N ASN A 80 -15.46 5.53 -14.63
CA ASN A 80 -15.74 6.48 -13.55
C ASN A 80 -14.49 7.27 -13.15
N PRO A 81 -14.63 8.53 -12.67
CA PRO A 81 -13.50 9.30 -12.15
C PRO A 81 -12.98 8.68 -10.86
N SER A 82 -11.66 8.73 -10.65
CA SER A 82 -11.01 8.27 -9.42
C SER A 82 -11.52 9.02 -8.19
N SER A 83 -11.32 8.46 -6.98
CA SER A 83 -11.77 9.09 -5.72
C SER A 83 -10.94 10.32 -5.36
N TYR A 84 -9.73 10.45 -5.88
CA TYR A 84 -8.79 11.55 -5.62
C TYR A 84 -8.45 12.28 -6.91
N CYS A 85 -8.27 13.59 -6.84
CA CYS A 85 -7.78 14.37 -7.98
C CYS A 85 -6.34 13.95 -8.35
N LYS A 86 -5.92 14.26 -9.58
CA LYS A 86 -4.60 13.89 -10.14
C LYS A 86 -3.44 14.35 -9.25
N GLU A 87 -3.54 15.56 -8.71
CA GLU A 87 -2.53 16.16 -7.84
C GLU A 87 -2.42 15.38 -6.52
N CYS A 88 -3.53 15.17 -5.82
CA CYS A 88 -3.57 14.38 -4.58
C CYS A 88 -3.10 12.95 -4.80
N GLN A 89 -3.51 12.30 -5.88
CA GLN A 89 -3.08 10.97 -6.24
C GLN A 89 -1.57 10.90 -6.48
N SER A 90 -1.00 11.90 -7.15
CA SER A 90 0.43 12.01 -7.41
C SER A 90 1.23 12.19 -6.13
N SER A 91 0.81 13.13 -5.29
CA SER A 91 1.44 13.41 -3.99
C SER A 91 1.41 12.19 -3.06
N TYR A 92 0.25 11.53 -2.95
CA TYR A 92 0.08 10.31 -2.16
C TYR A 92 1.01 9.19 -2.66
N THR A 93 1.05 8.96 -3.97
CA THR A 93 1.91 7.94 -4.56
C THR A 93 3.39 8.25 -4.33
N SER A 94 3.80 9.52 -4.48
CA SER A 94 5.17 9.95 -4.26
C SER A 94 5.60 9.79 -2.80
N GLN A 95 4.71 10.13 -1.85
CA GLN A 95 4.97 9.92 -0.43
C GLN A 95 5.14 8.42 -0.12
N ARG A 96 4.21 7.59 -0.59
CA ARG A 96 4.27 6.15 -0.37
C ARG A 96 5.53 5.50 -0.95
N ARG A 97 6.03 5.99 -2.10
CA ARG A 97 7.32 5.55 -2.67
C ARG A 97 8.50 5.90 -1.75
N ARG A 98 8.50 7.13 -1.19
CA ARG A 98 9.53 7.55 -0.23
C ARG A 98 9.52 6.67 1.02
N ASP A 99 8.34 6.43 1.59
CA ASP A 99 8.18 5.62 2.81
C ASP A 99 8.67 4.19 2.60
N ILE A 100 8.29 3.56 1.49
CA ILE A 100 8.78 2.20 1.15
C ILE A 100 10.30 2.20 0.94
N LYS A 101 10.86 3.22 0.25
CA LYS A 101 12.32 3.31 0.05
C LYS A 101 13.05 3.44 1.39
N LEU A 102 12.60 4.31 2.29
CA LEU A 102 13.20 4.47 3.61
C LEU A 102 13.15 3.18 4.41
N ARG A 103 11.98 2.54 4.47
CA ARG A 103 11.80 1.27 5.15
C ARG A 103 12.66 0.14 4.57
N ALA A 104 12.85 0.11 3.24
CA ALA A 104 13.68 -0.85 2.56
C ALA A 104 15.18 -0.62 2.85
N ILE A 105 15.62 0.64 2.91
CA ILE A 105 16.98 1.02 3.30
C ILE A 105 17.27 0.60 4.75
N GLU A 106 16.35 0.86 5.67
CA GLU A 106 16.45 0.44 7.07
C GLU A 106 16.56 -1.10 7.16
N TYR A 107 15.71 -1.83 6.45
CA TYR A 107 15.74 -3.30 6.40
C TYR A 107 17.08 -3.86 5.91
N LYS A 108 17.74 -3.20 4.95
CA LYS A 108 19.05 -3.57 4.40
C LYS A 108 20.25 -2.99 5.18
N GLY A 109 20.02 -2.40 6.36
CA GLY A 109 21.09 -1.94 7.26
C GLY A 109 21.62 -0.53 6.99
N GLY A 110 20.97 0.28 6.14
CA GLY A 110 21.17 1.75 6.03
C GLY A 110 22.47 2.21 5.34
N LYS A 111 23.29 1.32 4.79
CA LYS A 111 24.61 1.65 4.20
C LYS A 111 24.91 0.82 2.96
N CYS A 112 25.77 1.36 2.10
CA CYS A 112 26.30 0.61 0.96
C CYS A 112 27.09 -0.61 1.44
N GLU A 113 26.75 -1.80 0.96
CA GLU A 113 27.41 -3.05 1.34
C GLU A 113 28.82 -3.18 0.75
N VAL A 114 29.15 -2.40 -0.29
CA VAL A 114 30.48 -2.40 -0.94
C VAL A 114 31.45 -1.42 -0.26
N CYS A 115 31.07 -0.15 -0.08
CA CYS A 115 31.98 0.90 0.42
C CYS A 115 31.56 1.54 1.75
N GLY A 116 30.47 1.09 2.37
CA GLY A 116 29.99 1.61 3.65
C GLY A 116 29.32 2.98 3.59
N TYR A 117 29.13 3.60 2.41
CA TYR A 117 28.51 4.90 2.28
C TYR A 117 27.09 4.94 2.88
N ASN A 118 26.82 5.93 3.74
CA ASN A 118 25.54 6.07 4.45
C ASN A 118 25.06 7.52 4.64
N LYS A 119 25.70 8.50 3.96
CA LYS A 119 25.44 9.93 4.21
C LYS A 119 24.11 10.42 3.65
N TYR A 120 23.68 9.90 2.51
CA TYR A 120 22.46 10.34 1.85
C TYR A 120 21.64 9.18 1.32
N VAL A 121 20.47 8.94 1.89
CA VAL A 121 19.59 7.82 1.54
C VAL A 121 19.12 7.85 0.07
N GLY A 122 19.08 9.02 -0.56
CA GLY A 122 18.75 9.18 -1.96
C GLY A 122 19.73 8.49 -2.89
N ALA A 123 21.02 8.42 -2.49
CA ALA A 123 22.10 7.78 -3.24
C ALA A 123 22.17 6.26 -3.04
N LEU A 124 21.35 5.67 -2.18
CA LEU A 124 21.31 4.22 -1.96
C LEU A 124 20.33 3.56 -2.92
N HIS A 125 20.78 2.49 -3.56
CA HIS A 125 20.08 1.72 -4.58
C HIS A 125 20.05 0.24 -4.20
N PHE A 126 19.03 -0.49 -4.67
CA PHE A 126 18.94 -1.95 -4.53
C PHE A 126 19.38 -2.58 -5.86
N HIS A 127 20.44 -3.36 -5.84
CA HIS A 127 21.00 -4.06 -6.99
C HIS A 127 20.70 -5.55 -6.86
N HIS A 128 19.99 -6.14 -7.83
CA HIS A 128 19.71 -7.57 -7.85
C HIS A 128 20.99 -8.35 -8.15
N LEU A 129 21.26 -9.38 -7.34
CA LEU A 129 22.41 -10.28 -7.54
C LEU A 129 22.27 -11.09 -8.82
N ASP A 130 21.05 -11.57 -9.11
CA ASP A 130 20.69 -12.16 -10.40
C ASP A 130 19.56 -11.35 -11.05
N PRO A 131 19.81 -10.72 -12.23
CA PRO A 131 18.76 -9.99 -12.95
C PRO A 131 17.57 -10.84 -13.37
N ASN A 132 17.75 -12.17 -13.53
CA ASN A 132 16.68 -13.08 -13.95
C ASN A 132 15.70 -13.39 -12.81
N GLU A 133 16.10 -13.23 -11.56
CA GLU A 133 15.26 -13.44 -10.37
C GLU A 133 14.42 -12.21 -9.98
N LYS A 134 14.55 -11.12 -10.75
CA LYS A 134 13.85 -9.88 -10.47
C LYS A 134 12.37 -9.96 -10.80
N ASP A 135 11.50 -9.91 -9.78
CA ASP A 135 10.05 -9.86 -9.95
C ASP A 135 9.54 -8.45 -10.27
N PHE A 136 10.09 -7.42 -9.60
CA PHE A 136 9.69 -6.04 -9.82
C PHE A 136 10.76 -5.02 -9.38
N ASN A 137 10.63 -3.79 -9.86
CA ASN A 137 11.46 -2.69 -9.41
C ASN A 137 10.91 -2.13 -8.08
N ILE A 138 11.68 -2.28 -6.99
CA ILE A 138 11.29 -1.88 -5.64
C ILE A 138 11.00 -0.37 -5.58
N ALA A 139 11.85 0.46 -6.16
CA ALA A 139 11.69 1.92 -6.13
C ALA A 139 10.43 2.40 -6.87
N TYR A 140 10.06 1.72 -7.96
CA TYR A 140 8.92 2.12 -8.80
C TYR A 140 7.61 1.42 -8.42
N ARG A 141 7.64 0.11 -8.16
CA ARG A 141 6.44 -0.72 -7.92
C ARG A 141 6.26 -1.17 -6.47
N GLY A 142 7.27 -1.05 -5.62
CA GLY A 142 7.20 -1.48 -4.22
C GLY A 142 6.05 -0.84 -3.43
N HIS A 143 5.70 0.41 -3.75
CA HIS A 143 4.61 1.12 -3.08
C HIS A 143 3.22 0.48 -3.27
N SER A 144 3.01 -0.33 -4.30
CA SER A 144 1.75 -1.04 -4.57
C SER A 144 1.75 -2.49 -4.09
N ARG A 145 2.86 -2.97 -3.51
CA ARG A 145 3.04 -4.34 -3.02
C ARG A 145 2.87 -4.44 -1.51
N SER A 146 2.64 -5.66 -1.02
CA SER A 146 2.69 -5.95 0.42
C SER A 146 4.13 -5.82 0.92
N TRP A 147 4.30 -5.47 2.19
CA TRP A 147 5.65 -5.42 2.77
C TRP A 147 6.35 -6.78 2.74
N LYS A 148 5.59 -7.87 2.85
CA LYS A 148 6.11 -9.23 2.71
C LYS A 148 6.77 -9.42 1.35
N SER A 149 6.05 -9.12 0.25
CA SER A 149 6.61 -9.23 -1.11
C SER A 149 7.79 -8.29 -1.34
N VAL A 150 7.80 -7.09 -0.73
CA VAL A 150 8.94 -6.17 -0.81
C VAL A 150 10.16 -6.74 -0.13
N LYS A 151 10.03 -7.40 1.03
CA LYS A 151 11.14 -8.07 1.71
C LYS A 151 11.70 -9.23 0.87
N GLU A 152 10.83 -10.09 0.37
CA GLU A 152 11.22 -11.22 -0.50
C GLU A 152 12.02 -10.74 -1.71
N GLU A 153 11.67 -9.59 -2.29
CA GLU A 153 12.43 -8.99 -3.40
C GLU A 153 13.73 -8.32 -2.92
N LEU A 154 13.75 -7.70 -1.73
CA LEU A 154 14.95 -7.12 -1.14
C LEU A 154 16.00 -8.18 -0.78
N ASP A 155 15.58 -9.37 -0.40
CA ASP A 155 16.48 -10.47 -0.05
C ASP A 155 17.29 -10.98 -1.26
N LYS A 156 16.80 -10.73 -2.49
CA LYS A 156 17.51 -10.97 -3.76
C LYS A 156 18.48 -9.84 -4.15
N CYS A 157 18.53 -8.76 -3.35
CA CYS A 157 19.30 -7.57 -3.67
C CYS A 157 20.40 -7.31 -2.63
N ILE A 158 21.47 -6.66 -3.05
CA ILE A 158 22.37 -5.91 -2.18
C ILE A 158 22.03 -4.43 -2.24
N MET A 159 22.33 -3.71 -1.15
CA MET A 159 22.21 -2.26 -1.13
C MET A 159 23.55 -1.60 -1.41
N VAL A 160 23.59 -0.77 -2.44
CA VAL A 160 24.81 -0.10 -2.91
C VAL A 160 24.59 1.39 -3.12
N CYS A 161 25.63 2.21 -2.99
CA CYS A 161 25.54 3.61 -3.38
C CYS A 161 25.58 3.77 -4.90
N ALA A 162 25.21 4.95 -5.40
CA ALA A 162 25.15 5.24 -6.84
C ALA A 162 26.47 4.96 -7.57
N ASN A 163 27.64 5.28 -6.94
CA ASN A 163 28.96 5.03 -7.52
C ASN A 163 29.24 3.53 -7.62
N CYS A 164 29.13 2.79 -6.50
CA CYS A 164 29.34 1.33 -6.53
C CYS A 164 28.34 0.64 -7.46
N HIS A 165 27.10 1.14 -7.58
CA HIS A 165 26.12 0.61 -8.51
C HIS A 165 26.56 0.76 -9.99
N ALA A 166 27.14 1.92 -10.33
CA ALA A 166 27.71 2.15 -11.66
C ALA A 166 28.94 1.27 -11.92
N GLU A 167 29.82 1.14 -10.92
CA GLU A 167 31.03 0.30 -10.99
C GLU A 167 30.69 -1.19 -11.15
N ILE A 168 29.66 -1.68 -10.49
CA ILE A 168 29.17 -3.06 -10.68
C ILE A 168 28.67 -3.25 -12.11
N HIS A 169 27.89 -2.33 -12.64
CA HIS A 169 27.37 -2.42 -14.00
C HIS A 169 28.48 -2.30 -15.07
N SER A 170 29.56 -1.59 -14.77
CA SER A 170 30.74 -1.50 -15.66
C SER A 170 31.72 -2.67 -15.52
N GLY A 171 31.50 -3.58 -14.57
CA GLY A 171 32.40 -4.73 -14.33
C GLY A 171 33.65 -4.40 -13.53
N ILE A 172 33.78 -3.16 -13.00
CA ILE A 172 34.94 -2.76 -12.17
C ILE A 172 34.84 -3.44 -10.79
N VAL A 173 33.63 -3.47 -10.21
CA VAL A 173 33.36 -4.19 -8.97
C VAL A 173 32.70 -5.51 -9.32
N GLN A 174 33.31 -6.61 -8.95
CA GLN A 174 32.74 -7.95 -9.08
C GLN A 174 32.13 -8.36 -7.73
N LEU A 175 30.88 -8.76 -7.73
CA LEU A 175 30.21 -9.31 -6.56
C LEU A 175 30.52 -10.81 -6.49
N GLU A 176 31.08 -11.26 -5.36
CA GLU A 176 31.19 -12.69 -5.10
C GLU A 176 29.76 -13.29 -4.99
N LYS A 177 29.53 -14.39 -5.71
CA LYS A 177 28.24 -15.09 -5.73
C LYS A 177 28.04 -15.92 -4.48
#